data_b13fcba0a4096138012c0f55602fcab7
#
_entry.id   b13fcba0a4096138012c0f55602fcab7
#
_cell.length_a   1.000
_cell.length_b   1.000
_cell.length_c   1.000
_cell.angle_alpha   90.00
_cell.angle_beta   90.00
_cell.angle_gamma   90.00
#
_symmetry.space_group_name_H-M   'P 1'
#
loop_
_entity.id
_entity.type
_entity.pdbx_description
1 polymer ?
#
loop_
_entity_poly.entity_id
_entity_poly.type
_entity_poly.pdbx_seq_one_letter_code
_entity_poly.pdbx_strand_id
1 'polypeptide(L)'
;ILRGLVGSEMCIRDSNTYFVVAHFHYIIFNTIAFGIFAGIYHWFPKFTGRMFYEGLGKVHFTLTFIGATLNWLPLHWAGLLGMPRRVASYDPEFAIWNVIASIGAFMLGVASIPFILNMVSSWSRGKKAPPNPWNAIGLEWLLPSPPPHENFEDDIPTVLNEPYNYGLNKPFVVDEEFYISKALNDS
;
A
#
# COMPACT_ATOMS: atom_id res chain seq x y z
N ILE A 1 -18.89 -13.97 41.58
CA ILE A 1 -19.93 -13.52 40.62
C ILE A 1 -19.63 -12.14 40.07
N LEU A 2 -19.12 -11.18 40.89
CA LEU A 2 -18.80 -9.81 40.44
C LEU A 2 -17.62 -9.70 39.50
N ARG A 3 -16.65 -10.63 39.48
CA ARG A 3 -15.50 -10.59 38.56
C ARG A 3 -15.84 -10.92 37.11
N GLY A 4 -16.90 -11.68 36.86
CA GLY A 4 -17.35 -11.98 35.50
C GLY A 4 -18.08 -10.82 34.83
N LEU A 5 -18.78 -9.98 35.61
CA LEU A 5 -19.48 -8.80 35.14
C LEU A 5 -18.51 -7.68 34.72
N VAL A 6 -17.43 -7.46 35.48
CA VAL A 6 -16.42 -6.45 35.17
C VAL A 6 -15.73 -6.68 33.80
N GLY A 7 -15.45 -7.93 33.45
CA GLY A 7 -14.90 -8.27 32.16
C GLY A 7 -15.89 -8.05 31.01
N SER A 8 -17.16 -8.37 31.24
CA SER A 8 -18.21 -8.17 30.23
C SER A 8 -18.56 -6.69 30.04
N GLU A 9 -18.56 -5.90 31.09
CA GLU A 9 -18.77 -4.44 31.01
C GLU A 9 -17.64 -3.73 30.26
N MET A 10 -16.37 -4.14 30.46
CA MET A 10 -15.24 -3.64 29.68
C MET A 10 -15.43 -3.95 28.18
N CYS A 11 -15.79 -5.17 27.81
CA CYS A 11 -16.04 -5.53 26.44
C CYS A 11 -17.22 -4.75 25.83
N ILE A 12 -18.31 -4.54 26.57
CA ILE A 12 -19.47 -3.75 26.14
C ILE A 12 -19.08 -2.28 26.01
N ARG A 13 -18.32 -1.74 26.94
CA ARG A 13 -17.85 -0.35 26.93
C ARG A 13 -16.95 -0.10 25.73
N ASP A 14 -15.97 -0.97 25.47
CA ASP A 14 -15.08 -0.86 24.32
C ASP A 14 -15.83 -0.98 23.01
N SER A 15 -16.84 -1.85 22.94
CA SER A 15 -17.64 -2.05 21.72
C SER A 15 -18.57 -0.85 21.39
N ASN A 16 -18.90 0.00 22.35
CA ASN A 16 -19.79 1.16 22.18
C ASN A 16 -19.04 2.50 22.15
N THR A 17 -17.74 2.51 22.31
CA THR A 17 -16.93 3.72 22.29
C THR A 17 -16.28 3.92 20.91
N TYR A 18 -15.68 5.09 20.74
CA TYR A 18 -14.93 5.45 19.54
C TYR A 18 -13.65 4.64 19.37
N PHE A 19 -13.22 3.90 20.41
CA PHE A 19 -12.06 3.00 20.34
C PHE A 19 -12.21 1.95 19.24
N VAL A 20 -13.38 1.32 19.14
CA VAL A 20 -13.64 0.33 18.06
C VAL A 20 -13.54 0.97 16.68
N VAL A 21 -14.12 2.17 16.53
CA VAL A 21 -14.08 2.90 15.26
C VAL A 21 -12.64 3.24 14.87
N ALA A 22 -11.86 3.74 15.81
CA ALA A 22 -10.45 4.05 15.62
C ALA A 22 -9.65 2.81 15.24
N HIS A 23 -9.80 1.73 15.98
CA HIS A 23 -9.06 0.50 15.80
C HIS A 23 -9.31 -0.15 14.43
N PHE A 24 -10.57 -0.38 14.07
CA PHE A 24 -10.84 -1.04 12.79
C PHE A 24 -10.46 -0.17 11.59
N HIS A 25 -10.67 1.16 11.65
CA HIS A 25 -10.21 2.04 10.59
C HIS A 25 -8.69 2.08 10.49
N TYR A 26 -7.98 2.09 11.62
CA TYR A 26 -6.52 2.07 11.61
C TYR A 26 -5.98 0.79 10.97
N ILE A 27 -6.56 -0.37 11.28
CA ILE A 27 -6.16 -1.63 10.68
C ILE A 27 -6.59 -1.70 9.21
N ILE A 28 -7.87 -1.50 8.90
CA ILE A 28 -8.40 -1.66 7.54
C ILE A 28 -7.77 -0.63 6.60
N PHE A 29 -7.73 0.64 6.99
CA PHE A 29 -7.15 1.69 6.14
C PHE A 29 -5.67 1.42 5.90
N ASN A 30 -4.90 1.17 6.94
CA ASN A 30 -3.47 0.95 6.77
C ASN A 30 -3.17 -0.32 5.97
N THR A 31 -3.87 -1.41 6.20
CA THR A 31 -3.64 -2.64 5.45
C THR A 31 -4.08 -2.52 3.99
N ILE A 32 -5.30 -2.06 3.75
CA ILE A 32 -5.87 -2.03 2.39
C ILE A 32 -5.29 -0.87 1.59
N ALA A 33 -5.33 0.35 2.11
CA ALA A 33 -4.90 1.52 1.35
C ALA A 33 -3.40 1.47 1.05
N PHE A 34 -2.55 1.18 2.06
CA PHE A 34 -1.11 1.04 1.82
C PHE A 34 -0.78 -0.16 0.94
N GLY A 35 -1.51 -1.28 1.06
CA GLY A 35 -1.35 -2.43 0.17
C GLY A 35 -1.68 -2.08 -1.29
N ILE A 36 -2.78 -1.36 -1.53
CA ILE A 36 -3.15 -0.90 -2.87
C ILE A 36 -2.09 0.07 -3.43
N PHE A 37 -1.66 1.06 -2.66
CA PHE A 37 -0.63 2.00 -3.11
C PHE A 37 0.70 1.30 -3.38
N ALA A 38 1.11 0.37 -2.51
CA ALA A 38 2.31 -0.43 -2.72
C ALA A 38 2.21 -1.24 -4.03
N GLY A 39 1.07 -1.89 -4.28
CA GLY A 39 0.81 -2.61 -5.53
C GLY A 39 0.86 -1.69 -6.75
N ILE A 40 0.20 -0.53 -6.69
CA ILE A 40 0.21 0.43 -7.79
C ILE A 40 1.66 0.86 -8.10
N TYR A 41 2.44 1.29 -7.11
CA TYR A 41 3.83 1.70 -7.32
C TYR A 41 4.70 0.56 -7.81
N HIS A 42 4.52 -0.65 -7.27
CA HIS A 42 5.31 -1.82 -7.65
C HIS A 42 5.10 -2.22 -9.11
N TRP A 43 3.84 -2.30 -9.54
CA TRP A 43 3.51 -2.72 -10.90
C TRP A 43 3.36 -1.58 -11.90
N PHE A 44 3.43 -0.31 -11.47
CA PHE A 44 3.33 0.85 -12.37
C PHE A 44 4.29 0.76 -13.57
N PRO A 45 5.58 0.41 -13.40
CA PRO A 45 6.49 0.25 -14.52
C PRO A 45 6.03 -0.82 -15.51
N LYS A 46 5.45 -1.91 -14.99
CA LYS A 46 4.97 -3.01 -15.82
C LYS A 46 3.75 -2.64 -16.65
N PHE A 47 2.78 -1.91 -16.06
CA PHE A 47 1.56 -1.51 -16.79
C PHE A 47 1.80 -0.40 -17.80
N THR A 48 2.66 0.58 -17.47
CA THR A 48 2.82 1.79 -18.26
C THR A 48 4.07 1.78 -19.14
N GLY A 49 5.01 0.89 -18.87
CA GLY A 49 6.34 0.91 -19.49
C GLY A 49 7.20 2.10 -19.06
N ARG A 50 6.83 2.80 -17.97
CA ARG A 50 7.52 4.00 -17.48
C ARG A 50 7.73 3.96 -15.98
N MET A 51 8.85 4.54 -15.54
CA MET A 51 9.14 4.70 -14.11
C MET A 51 8.41 5.92 -13.56
N PHE A 52 7.90 5.79 -12.34
CA PHE A 52 7.32 6.91 -11.60
C PHE A 52 8.42 7.80 -10.98
N TYR A 53 8.05 9.03 -10.59
CA TYR A 53 8.95 9.94 -9.90
C TYR A 53 9.05 9.57 -8.42
N GLU A 54 10.20 9.03 -8.04
CA GLU A 54 10.44 8.52 -6.67
C GLU A 54 10.27 9.60 -5.59
N GLY A 55 10.68 10.84 -5.87
CA GLY A 55 10.50 11.96 -4.95
C GLY A 55 9.04 12.22 -4.60
N LEU A 56 8.15 12.27 -5.60
CA LEU A 56 6.71 12.42 -5.39
C LEU A 56 6.11 11.20 -4.67
N GLY A 57 6.61 9.99 -4.97
CA GLY A 57 6.21 8.78 -4.26
C GLY A 57 6.55 8.82 -2.77
N LYS A 58 7.74 9.29 -2.42
CA LYS A 58 8.16 9.47 -1.02
C LYS A 58 7.31 10.53 -0.31
N VAL A 59 7.02 11.65 -0.96
CA VAL A 59 6.14 12.70 -0.41
C VAL A 59 4.73 12.14 -0.16
N HIS A 60 4.16 11.44 -1.15
CA HIS A 60 2.85 10.80 -0.99
C HIS A 60 2.83 9.82 0.18
N PHE A 61 3.81 8.91 0.26
CA PHE A 61 3.89 7.94 1.35
C PHE A 61 3.98 8.64 2.71
N THR A 62 4.87 9.63 2.86
CA THR A 62 5.08 10.34 4.13
C THR A 62 3.82 11.06 4.59
N LEU A 63 3.17 11.80 3.69
CA LEU A 63 1.92 12.51 4.01
C LEU A 63 0.79 11.53 4.36
N THR A 64 0.67 10.43 3.62
CA THR A 64 -0.35 9.40 3.87
C THR A 64 -0.11 8.73 5.21
N PHE A 65 1.13 8.35 5.53
CA PHE A 65 1.48 7.69 6.79
C PHE A 65 1.22 8.59 7.99
N ILE A 66 1.69 9.85 7.95
CA ILE A 66 1.46 10.81 9.02
C ILE A 66 -0.02 11.13 9.14
N GLY A 67 -0.71 11.39 8.01
CA GLY A 67 -2.13 11.69 7.97
C GLY A 67 -2.99 10.57 8.56
N ALA A 68 -2.73 9.32 8.19
CA ALA A 68 -3.43 8.16 8.72
C ALA A 68 -3.21 7.98 10.23
N THR A 69 -1.96 8.17 10.68
CA THR A 69 -1.62 8.08 12.10
C THR A 69 -2.30 9.20 12.90
N LEU A 70 -2.25 10.44 12.44
CA LEU A 70 -2.92 11.57 13.09
C LEU A 70 -4.45 11.45 13.05
N ASN A 71 -5.00 10.81 12.02
CA ASN A 71 -6.44 10.63 11.92
C ASN A 71 -6.97 9.59 12.91
N TRP A 72 -6.37 8.41 12.95
CA TRP A 72 -6.96 7.29 13.68
C TRP A 72 -6.37 7.07 15.08
N LEU A 73 -5.07 7.35 15.27
CA LEU A 73 -4.43 7.07 16.56
C LEU A 73 -5.01 7.89 17.73
N PRO A 74 -5.24 9.22 17.60
CA PRO A 74 -5.83 10.01 18.69
C PRO A 74 -7.25 9.58 19.09
N LEU A 75 -8.02 9.05 18.14
CA LEU A 75 -9.38 8.58 18.39
C LEU A 75 -9.42 7.32 19.28
N HIS A 76 -8.31 6.56 19.39
CA HIS A 76 -8.21 5.50 20.39
C HIS A 76 -8.25 6.09 21.80
N TRP A 77 -7.54 7.21 22.05
CA TRP A 77 -7.58 7.89 23.33
C TRP A 77 -8.97 8.44 23.65
N ALA A 78 -9.62 9.09 22.68
CA ALA A 78 -11.00 9.55 22.86
C ALA A 78 -11.93 8.38 23.23
N GLY A 79 -11.76 7.23 22.59
CA GLY A 79 -12.53 6.03 22.90
C GLY A 79 -12.24 5.44 24.28
N LEU A 80 -10.97 5.42 24.72
CA LEU A 80 -10.58 4.99 26.08
C LEU A 80 -11.13 5.90 27.16
N LEU A 81 -11.22 7.21 26.89
CA LEU A 81 -11.84 8.18 27.79
C LEU A 81 -13.37 8.07 27.84
N GLY A 82 -13.96 7.21 27.00
CA GLY A 82 -15.39 6.92 27.03
C GLY A 82 -16.23 7.64 25.98
N MET A 83 -15.62 8.31 25.00
CA MET A 83 -16.37 8.94 23.91
C MET A 83 -17.24 7.89 23.18
N PRO A 84 -18.59 8.06 23.19
CA PRO A 84 -19.46 7.10 22.52
C PRO A 84 -19.37 7.25 20.99
N ARG A 85 -19.55 6.14 20.29
CA ARG A 85 -19.70 6.16 18.81
C ARG A 85 -21.13 6.52 18.41
N ARG A 86 -21.30 6.96 17.15
CA ARG A 86 -22.62 7.25 16.56
C ARG A 86 -23.36 8.41 17.21
N VAL A 87 -22.64 9.37 17.75
CA VAL A 87 -23.21 10.59 18.31
C VAL A 87 -23.16 11.74 17.30
N ALA A 88 -24.17 12.60 17.32
CA ALA A 88 -24.20 13.80 16.47
C ALA A 88 -23.31 14.92 17.02
N SER A 89 -23.11 14.96 18.34
CA SER A 89 -22.23 15.87 19.05
C SER A 89 -21.52 15.13 20.17
N TYR A 90 -20.36 15.61 20.56
CA TYR A 90 -19.54 15.06 21.64
C TYR A 90 -19.23 16.13 22.67
N ASP A 91 -18.92 15.70 23.88
CA ASP A 91 -18.55 16.64 24.95
C ASP A 91 -17.26 17.39 24.65
N PRO A 92 -17.14 18.65 25.11
CA PRO A 92 -15.98 19.50 24.83
C PRO A 92 -14.62 18.88 25.22
N GLU A 93 -14.60 17.97 26.18
CA GLU A 93 -13.38 17.26 26.60
C GLU A 93 -12.75 16.40 25.50
N PHE A 94 -13.55 15.93 24.52
CA PHE A 94 -13.07 15.15 23.37
C PHE A 94 -12.65 16.01 22.18
N ALA A 95 -12.82 17.33 22.27
CA ALA A 95 -12.59 18.24 21.13
C ALA A 95 -11.17 18.15 20.60
N ILE A 96 -10.17 18.11 21.50
CA ILE A 96 -8.76 18.06 21.09
C ILE A 96 -8.44 16.84 20.21
N TRP A 97 -8.95 15.66 20.58
CA TRP A 97 -8.71 14.43 19.84
C TRP A 97 -9.37 14.45 18.46
N ASN A 98 -10.58 15.00 18.40
CA ASN A 98 -11.31 15.15 17.13
C ASN A 98 -10.68 16.20 16.21
N VAL A 99 -10.14 17.29 16.76
CA VAL A 99 -9.40 18.30 15.97
C VAL A 99 -8.13 17.69 15.38
N ILE A 100 -7.34 16.95 16.17
CA ILE A 100 -6.14 16.29 15.66
C ILE A 100 -6.51 15.27 14.57
N ALA A 101 -7.54 14.48 14.80
CA ALA A 101 -8.04 13.52 13.79
C ALA A 101 -8.49 14.23 12.50
N SER A 102 -9.18 15.36 12.63
CA SER A 102 -9.59 16.15 11.46
C SER A 102 -8.41 16.68 10.65
N ILE A 103 -7.36 17.16 11.33
CA ILE A 103 -6.11 17.57 10.67
C ILE A 103 -5.51 16.38 9.89
N GLY A 104 -5.48 15.20 10.51
CA GLY A 104 -5.03 13.98 9.85
C GLY A 104 -5.85 13.63 8.62
N ALA A 105 -7.18 13.76 8.70
CA ALA A 105 -8.08 13.52 7.57
C ALA A 105 -7.85 14.48 6.40
N PHE A 106 -7.69 15.79 6.68
CA PHE A 106 -7.32 16.76 5.65
C PHE A 106 -5.96 16.49 5.03
N MET A 107 -4.98 16.04 5.84
CA MET A 107 -3.66 15.65 5.36
C MET A 107 -3.74 14.45 4.40
N LEU A 108 -4.60 13.47 4.65
CA LEU A 108 -4.86 12.36 3.73
C LEU A 108 -5.44 12.86 2.40
N GLY A 109 -6.36 13.83 2.45
CA GLY A 109 -6.87 14.48 1.24
C GLY A 109 -5.75 15.17 0.45
N VAL A 110 -4.89 15.92 1.12
CA VAL A 110 -3.73 16.59 0.49
C VAL A 110 -2.73 15.55 -0.06
N ALA A 111 -2.52 14.44 0.63
CA ALA A 111 -1.62 13.37 0.18
C ALA A 111 -2.03 12.73 -1.15
N SER A 112 -3.31 12.77 -1.51
CA SER A 112 -3.78 12.26 -2.80
C SER A 112 -3.28 13.10 -3.99
N ILE A 113 -2.98 14.37 -3.78
CA ILE A 113 -2.50 15.28 -4.84
C ILE A 113 -1.15 14.83 -5.42
N PRO A 114 -0.07 14.67 -4.63
CA PRO A 114 1.20 14.17 -5.16
C PRO A 114 1.09 12.77 -5.76
N PHE A 115 0.18 11.92 -5.29
CA PHE A 115 -0.09 10.63 -5.90
C PHE A 115 -0.62 10.78 -7.33
N ILE A 116 -1.71 11.54 -7.52
CA ILE A 116 -2.34 11.75 -8.82
C ILE A 116 -1.35 12.43 -9.78
N LEU A 117 -0.66 13.48 -9.32
CA LEU A 117 0.35 14.16 -10.11
C LEU A 117 1.49 13.23 -10.53
N ASN A 118 1.92 12.35 -9.63
CA ASN A 118 2.95 11.36 -9.92
C ASN A 118 2.48 10.38 -10.99
N MET A 119 1.31 9.78 -10.83
CA MET A 119 0.77 8.80 -11.78
C MET A 119 0.58 9.41 -13.17
N VAL A 120 -0.08 10.58 -13.26
CA VAL A 120 -0.37 11.24 -14.55
C VAL A 120 0.91 11.73 -15.24
N SER A 121 1.80 12.39 -14.51
CA SER A 121 3.04 12.92 -15.08
C SER A 121 4.02 11.81 -15.46
N SER A 122 4.10 10.75 -14.66
CA SER A 122 4.97 9.62 -14.95
C SER A 122 4.49 8.81 -16.15
N TRP A 123 3.18 8.66 -16.29
CA TRP A 123 2.60 7.97 -17.46
C TRP A 123 2.94 8.68 -18.76
N SER A 124 2.89 10.02 -18.79
CA SER A 124 3.16 10.80 -19.99
C SER A 124 4.65 11.09 -20.22
N ARG A 125 5.40 11.41 -19.16
CA ARG A 125 6.78 11.93 -19.23
C ARG A 125 7.82 11.12 -18.43
N GLY A 126 7.42 10.02 -17.78
CA GLY A 126 8.33 9.17 -17.03
C GLY A 126 9.43 8.56 -17.92
N LYS A 127 10.57 8.24 -17.33
CA LYS A 127 11.63 7.49 -18.01
C LYS A 127 11.11 6.11 -18.43
N LYS A 128 11.58 5.58 -19.54
CA LYS A 128 11.24 4.20 -19.93
C LYS A 128 11.67 3.23 -18.82
N ALA A 129 10.78 2.31 -18.47
CA ALA A 129 11.06 1.30 -17.49
C ALA A 129 11.88 0.17 -18.11
N PRO A 130 12.91 -0.34 -17.43
CA PRO A 130 13.53 -1.60 -17.81
C PRO A 130 12.54 -2.76 -17.59
N PRO A 131 12.77 -3.93 -18.19
CA PRO A 131 11.90 -5.11 -17.98
C PRO A 131 11.79 -5.49 -16.49
N ASN A 132 12.87 -5.42 -15.75
CA ASN A 132 12.92 -5.74 -14.31
C ASN A 132 13.57 -4.61 -13.51
N PRO A 133 12.83 -3.56 -13.14
CA PRO A 133 13.38 -2.41 -12.40
C PRO A 133 13.75 -2.73 -10.94
N TRP A 134 13.22 -3.83 -10.40
CA TRP A 134 13.35 -4.19 -8.99
C TRP A 134 14.33 -5.34 -8.74
N ASN A 135 14.92 -5.93 -9.79
CA ASN A 135 15.65 -7.20 -9.71
C ASN A 135 14.82 -8.29 -9.01
N ALA A 136 13.51 -8.28 -9.26
CA ALA A 136 12.59 -9.24 -8.68
C ALA A 136 12.66 -10.58 -9.42
N ILE A 137 12.28 -11.66 -8.72
CA ILE A 137 12.45 -13.03 -9.19
C ILE A 137 11.19 -13.56 -9.91
N GLY A 138 10.07 -12.83 -9.90
CA GLY A 138 8.80 -13.26 -10.48
C GLY A 138 8.84 -13.39 -12.01
N LEU A 139 8.07 -14.32 -12.55
CA LEU A 139 7.95 -14.55 -14.00
C LEU A 139 7.49 -13.30 -14.77
N GLU A 140 6.65 -12.48 -14.15
CA GLU A 140 6.20 -11.21 -14.71
C GLU A 140 7.35 -10.23 -15.02
N TRP A 141 8.47 -10.35 -14.29
CA TRP A 141 9.63 -9.48 -14.46
C TRP A 141 10.61 -9.96 -15.53
N LEU A 142 10.37 -11.15 -16.11
CA LEU A 142 11.10 -11.63 -17.31
C LEU A 142 10.58 -10.99 -18.60
N LEU A 143 9.34 -10.49 -18.57
CA LEU A 143 8.68 -9.87 -19.71
C LEU A 143 9.12 -8.41 -19.90
N PRO A 144 9.02 -7.86 -21.12
CA PRO A 144 9.18 -6.43 -21.36
C PRO A 144 8.12 -5.61 -20.61
N SER A 145 8.33 -4.32 -20.49
CA SER A 145 7.41 -3.38 -19.84
C SER A 145 6.94 -2.33 -20.87
N PRO A 146 5.66 -2.32 -21.31
CA PRO A 146 4.56 -3.25 -20.93
C PRO A 146 4.72 -4.65 -21.54
N PRO A 147 4.05 -5.68 -20.95
CA PRO A 147 4.10 -7.03 -21.49
C PRO A 147 3.30 -7.13 -22.81
N PRO A 148 3.68 -8.03 -23.75
CA PRO A 148 2.89 -8.31 -24.93
C PRO A 148 1.55 -8.97 -24.56
N HIS A 149 0.60 -9.01 -25.53
CA HIS A 149 -0.77 -9.47 -25.28
C HIS A 149 -0.83 -10.94 -24.82
N GLU A 150 0.04 -11.80 -25.35
CA GLU A 150 0.11 -13.23 -25.05
C GLU A 150 1.23 -13.58 -24.04
N ASN A 151 1.79 -12.58 -23.37
CA ASN A 151 2.90 -12.69 -22.43
C ASN A 151 4.17 -13.26 -23.07
N PHE A 152 4.37 -14.57 -23.07
CA PHE A 152 5.60 -15.20 -23.54
C PHE A 152 5.58 -15.57 -25.01
N GLU A 153 4.45 -15.36 -25.72
CA GLU A 153 4.28 -15.75 -27.13
C GLU A 153 4.73 -17.21 -27.38
N ASP A 154 5.77 -17.41 -28.20
CA ASP A 154 6.25 -18.76 -28.54
C ASP A 154 7.30 -19.31 -27.56
N ASP A 155 7.90 -18.46 -26.73
CA ASP A 155 8.99 -18.82 -25.80
C ASP A 155 8.49 -18.92 -24.35
N ILE A 156 7.84 -20.04 -24.00
CA ILE A 156 7.38 -20.28 -22.64
C ILE A 156 8.56 -20.71 -21.77
N PRO A 157 8.92 -19.93 -20.73
CA PRO A 157 10.06 -20.25 -19.88
C PRO A 157 9.84 -21.52 -19.06
N THR A 158 10.80 -22.42 -19.05
CA THR A 158 10.80 -23.60 -18.18
C THR A 158 11.21 -23.20 -16.77
N VAL A 159 10.31 -23.37 -15.80
CA VAL A 159 10.59 -23.06 -14.40
C VAL A 159 11.30 -24.24 -13.77
N LEU A 160 12.57 -24.06 -13.39
CA LEU A 160 13.40 -25.14 -12.82
C LEU A 160 13.47 -25.13 -11.29
N ASN A 161 13.10 -24.02 -10.64
CA ASN A 161 13.20 -23.86 -9.19
C ASN A 161 11.89 -23.42 -8.56
N GLU A 162 11.78 -23.62 -7.23
CA GLU A 162 10.65 -23.15 -6.46
C GLU A 162 10.61 -21.61 -6.37
N PRO A 163 9.39 -21.02 -6.28
CA PRO A 163 9.19 -19.57 -6.35
C PRO A 163 9.85 -18.76 -5.22
N TYR A 164 10.24 -19.37 -4.12
CA TYR A 164 10.79 -18.69 -2.94
C TYR A 164 12.27 -18.97 -2.68
N ASN A 165 13.00 -19.44 -3.66
CA ASN A 165 14.43 -19.70 -3.55
C ASN A 165 15.25 -18.39 -3.50
N TYR A 166 15.01 -17.59 -2.46
CA TYR A 166 15.71 -16.35 -2.18
C TYR A 166 17.19 -16.63 -1.91
N GLY A 167 18.08 -15.98 -2.64
CA GLY A 167 19.53 -16.13 -2.46
C GLY A 167 20.24 -16.73 -3.66
N LEU A 168 19.53 -17.22 -4.65
CA LEU A 168 20.12 -17.51 -5.94
C LEU A 168 20.28 -16.20 -6.72
N ASN A 169 21.47 -15.96 -7.25
CA ASN A 169 21.77 -14.77 -8.07
C ASN A 169 21.04 -14.75 -9.43
N LYS A 170 20.25 -15.78 -9.72
CA LYS A 170 19.44 -15.85 -10.95
C LYS A 170 17.97 -15.99 -10.55
N PRO A 171 17.07 -15.17 -11.14
CA PRO A 171 15.64 -15.35 -11.03
C PRO A 171 15.29 -16.76 -11.51
N PHE A 172 14.14 -17.28 -11.07
CA PHE A 172 13.58 -18.58 -11.47
C PHE A 172 14.28 -19.13 -12.68
N VAL A 173 15.13 -20.13 -12.51
CA VAL A 173 16.04 -20.55 -13.55
C VAL A 173 15.25 -20.96 -14.78
N VAL A 174 15.13 -20.02 -15.62
CA VAL A 174 14.83 -20.20 -17.01
C VAL A 174 16.12 -20.70 -17.64
N ASP A 175 16.02 -21.61 -18.51
CA ASP A 175 17.13 -22.14 -19.28
C ASP A 175 18.08 -21.01 -19.75
N GLU A 176 19.37 -21.19 -19.70
CA GLU A 176 20.32 -20.17 -20.16
C GLU A 176 20.04 -19.79 -21.62
N GLU A 177 19.54 -20.70 -22.44
CA GLU A 177 19.06 -20.43 -23.80
C GLU A 177 17.98 -19.34 -23.88
N PHE A 178 17.07 -19.25 -22.89
CA PHE A 178 16.03 -18.22 -22.88
C PHE A 178 16.61 -16.81 -22.72
N TYR A 179 17.62 -16.65 -21.87
CA TYR A 179 18.29 -15.35 -21.72
C TYR A 179 19.11 -14.97 -22.93
N ILE A 180 19.72 -15.94 -23.62
CA ILE A 180 20.54 -15.72 -24.80
C ILE A 180 19.64 -15.37 -26.00
N SER A 181 18.53 -16.08 -26.22
CA SER A 181 17.60 -15.78 -27.29
C SER A 181 16.97 -14.40 -27.15
N LYS A 182 16.62 -14.00 -25.92
CA LYS A 182 16.04 -12.69 -25.62
C LYS A 182 17.05 -11.56 -25.78
N ALA A 183 18.32 -11.76 -25.38
CA ALA A 183 19.37 -10.78 -25.58
C ALA A 183 19.73 -10.55 -27.06
N LEU A 184 19.55 -11.56 -27.89
CA LEU A 184 19.74 -11.48 -29.35
C LEU A 184 18.58 -10.78 -30.07
N ASN A 185 17.36 -10.90 -29.55
CA ASN A 185 16.17 -10.26 -30.12
C ASN A 185 16.01 -8.78 -29.71
N ASP A 186 16.63 -8.35 -28.60
CA ASP A 186 16.62 -6.96 -28.11
C ASP A 186 17.80 -6.12 -28.66
N SER A 187 18.71 -6.71 -29.48
CA SER A 187 19.83 -6.04 -30.15
C SER A 187 19.48 -5.66 -31.60
#